data_fc008170aa1161ea8b2b300581a22c3a
#
_entry.id   fc008170aa1161ea8b2b300581a22c3a
#
_cell.length_a   1.000
_cell.length_b   1.000
_cell.length_c   1.000
_cell.angle_alpha   90.00
_cell.angle_beta   90.00
_cell.angle_gamma   90.00
#
_symmetry.space_group_name_H-M   'P 1'
#
loop_
_entity.id
_entity.type
_entity.pdbx_description
1 polymer ?
#
loop_
_entity_poly.entity_id
_entity_poly.type
_entity_poly.pdbx_seq_one_letter_code
_entity_poly.pdbx_strand_id
1 'polypeptide(L)'
;MKKVLFYTQNRWAFGSIHHALAKELYKYGIIANLLDWTQQYSPEEIRLLNDTYDLFVTNPEAVVHLNRLGIPPNKLATVAHGQWDMLLARRDNGNIFYNEISKFGVVSNVLKEKASEFGIERVPDVVPFGIHFDLFYRKPSDNLTRIGYGGAKETKNFFDLEIKRGHLVKQTVEKIPGINLVEHGFYNWMCMPAYYNSVDAVVVSSIEESAGLPSMEAAAAGRLVLSTPVGYFAENGPAGGGIILPLGHPDESEFCSALTESLVFYQQNSDAYVQKCLDIQEFARENYDWSKHIASWVNFLS
;
A
#
# COMPACT_ATOMS: atom_id res chain seq x y z
N MET A 1 -7.14 22.65 17.85
CA MET A 1 -6.81 21.35 17.23
C MET A 1 -7.12 21.44 15.75
N LYS A 2 -6.18 21.04 14.90
CA LYS A 2 -6.37 21.03 13.45
C LYS A 2 -7.37 19.94 13.05
N LYS A 3 -8.30 20.26 12.16
CA LYS A 3 -9.32 19.34 11.67
C LYS A 3 -9.01 18.96 10.23
N VAL A 4 -8.80 17.68 9.98
CA VAL A 4 -8.44 17.12 8.68
C VAL A 4 -9.52 16.16 8.21
N LEU A 5 -9.92 16.25 6.94
CA LEU A 5 -10.85 15.32 6.33
C LEU A 5 -10.12 14.49 5.28
N PHE A 6 -10.08 13.18 5.46
CA PHE A 6 -9.62 12.24 4.44
C PHE A 6 -10.78 11.89 3.52
N TYR A 7 -10.72 12.34 2.27
CA TYR A 7 -11.66 11.94 1.22
C TYR A 7 -11.12 10.70 0.53
N THR A 8 -11.70 9.53 0.84
CA THR A 8 -11.09 8.23 0.57
C THR A 8 -12.12 7.13 0.33
N GLN A 9 -11.67 6.00 -0.17
CA GLN A 9 -12.50 4.81 -0.28
C GLN A 9 -12.37 3.94 0.96
N ASN A 10 -13.44 3.86 1.76
CA ASN A 10 -13.41 3.20 3.06
C ASN A 10 -13.23 1.67 3.05
N ARG A 11 -13.49 1.00 1.93
CA ARG A 11 -13.54 -0.48 1.85
C ARG A 11 -12.21 -1.14 1.46
N TRP A 12 -11.27 -0.38 0.90
CA TRP A 12 -10.02 -0.89 0.32
C TRP A 12 -8.80 -0.49 1.17
N ALA A 13 -7.62 -0.69 0.64
CA ALA A 13 -6.34 -0.34 1.25
C ALA A 13 -6.31 1.09 1.83
N PHE A 14 -6.87 2.06 1.11
CA PHE A 14 -6.96 3.44 1.60
C PHE A 14 -7.79 3.59 2.88
N GLY A 15 -8.88 2.81 2.99
CA GLY A 15 -9.67 2.78 4.24
C GLY A 15 -8.83 2.31 5.41
N SER A 16 -8.08 1.22 5.25
CA SER A 16 -7.16 0.71 6.28
C SER A 16 -6.15 1.76 6.71
N ILE A 17 -5.46 2.37 5.73
CA ILE A 17 -4.42 3.38 5.98
C ILE A 17 -5.02 4.59 6.71
N HIS A 18 -6.10 5.17 6.19
CA HIS A 18 -6.64 6.40 6.72
C HIS A 18 -7.36 6.22 8.07
N HIS A 19 -8.01 5.06 8.32
CA HIS A 19 -8.54 4.74 9.64
C HIS A 19 -7.41 4.60 10.68
N ALA A 20 -6.35 3.91 10.34
CA ALA A 20 -5.19 3.77 11.20
C ALA A 20 -4.55 5.13 11.49
N LEU A 21 -4.34 5.91 10.44
CA LEU A 21 -3.74 7.24 10.51
C LEU A 21 -4.60 8.20 11.36
N ALA A 22 -5.91 8.23 11.18
CA ALA A 22 -6.81 9.07 11.96
C ALA A 22 -6.71 8.79 13.47
N LYS A 23 -6.61 7.50 13.84
CA LYS A 23 -6.42 7.08 15.23
C LYS A 23 -5.08 7.55 15.78
N GLU A 24 -4.00 7.41 15.01
CA GLU A 24 -2.67 7.83 15.44
C GLU A 24 -2.56 9.36 15.54
N LEU A 25 -3.08 10.11 14.58
CA LEU A 25 -3.04 11.57 14.54
C LEU A 25 -3.72 12.23 15.74
N TYR A 26 -4.75 11.60 16.30
CA TYR A 26 -5.44 12.12 17.47
C TYR A 26 -4.49 12.31 18.68
N LYS A 27 -3.49 11.45 18.82
CA LYS A 27 -2.46 11.54 19.87
C LYS A 27 -1.60 12.82 19.75
N TYR A 28 -1.57 13.42 18.57
CA TYR A 28 -0.81 14.64 18.24
C TYR A 28 -1.68 15.89 18.11
N GLY A 29 -2.93 15.82 18.57
CA GLY A 29 -3.85 16.96 18.56
C GLY A 29 -4.46 17.27 17.19
N ILE A 30 -4.41 16.34 16.24
CA ILE A 30 -5.06 16.44 14.92
C ILE A 30 -6.31 15.58 14.96
N ILE A 31 -7.47 16.21 14.74
CA ILE A 31 -8.73 15.49 14.56
C ILE A 31 -8.89 15.15 13.09
N ALA A 32 -8.85 13.86 12.78
CA ALA A 32 -8.98 13.37 11.42
C ALA A 32 -10.27 12.53 11.27
N ASN A 33 -11.08 12.85 10.27
CA ASN A 33 -12.28 12.10 9.91
C ASN A 33 -12.16 11.58 8.47
N LEU A 34 -12.97 10.57 8.14
CA LEU A 34 -13.00 9.97 6.82
C LEU A 34 -14.34 10.25 6.15
N LEU A 35 -14.29 10.62 4.87
CA LEU A 35 -15.45 10.80 4.00
C LEU A 35 -15.31 9.85 2.81
N ASP A 36 -16.34 9.04 2.57
CA ASP A 36 -16.31 8.05 1.50
C ASP A 36 -16.58 8.70 0.14
N TRP A 37 -15.63 8.65 -0.77
CA TRP A 37 -15.76 9.23 -2.11
C TRP A 37 -16.73 8.48 -3.05
N THR A 38 -17.21 7.30 -2.65
CA THR A 38 -18.23 6.57 -3.41
C THR A 38 -19.62 7.13 -3.19
N GLN A 39 -19.79 8.06 -2.23
CA GLN A 39 -21.03 8.75 -1.96
C GLN A 39 -21.08 10.08 -2.72
N GLN A 40 -22.28 10.46 -3.11
CA GLN A 40 -22.53 11.78 -3.70
C GLN A 40 -22.86 12.79 -2.58
N TYR A 41 -22.25 13.95 -2.69
CA TYR A 41 -22.46 15.06 -1.74
C TYR A 41 -23.06 16.26 -2.45
N SER A 42 -24.07 16.88 -1.84
CA SER A 42 -24.66 18.11 -2.35
C SER A 42 -23.68 19.29 -2.19
N PRO A 43 -23.84 20.37 -2.99
CA PRO A 43 -23.04 21.58 -2.83
C PRO A 43 -23.12 22.19 -1.43
N GLU A 44 -24.27 22.04 -0.74
CA GLU A 44 -24.44 22.52 0.62
C GLU A 44 -23.62 21.71 1.63
N GLU A 45 -23.62 20.38 1.52
CA GLU A 45 -22.79 19.51 2.36
C GLU A 45 -21.30 19.83 2.16
N ILE A 46 -20.85 20.02 0.90
CA ILE A 46 -19.46 20.40 0.61
C ILE A 46 -19.11 21.75 1.24
N ARG A 47 -20.02 22.73 1.21
CA ARG A 47 -19.82 24.02 1.88
C ARG A 47 -19.67 23.85 3.39
N LEU A 48 -20.55 23.07 4.04
CA LEU A 48 -20.46 22.79 5.47
C LEU A 48 -19.15 22.09 5.84
N LEU A 49 -18.71 21.14 5.01
CA LEU A 49 -17.40 20.48 5.19
C LEU A 49 -16.27 21.49 5.06
N ASN A 50 -16.30 22.37 4.05
CA ASN A 50 -15.30 23.42 3.87
C ASN A 50 -15.21 24.38 5.07
N ASP A 51 -16.33 24.71 5.69
CA ASP A 51 -16.37 25.58 6.88
C ASP A 51 -15.89 24.83 8.15
N THR A 52 -15.97 23.50 8.16
CA THR A 52 -15.68 22.68 9.33
C THR A 52 -14.21 22.24 9.38
N TYR A 53 -13.59 21.92 8.22
CA TYR A 53 -12.26 21.36 8.15
C TYR A 53 -11.23 22.35 7.66
N ASP A 54 -10.02 22.25 8.22
CA ASP A 54 -8.87 23.08 7.86
C ASP A 54 -8.16 22.55 6.61
N LEU A 55 -8.19 21.22 6.41
CA LEU A 55 -7.48 20.55 5.32
C LEU A 55 -8.25 19.31 4.83
N PHE A 56 -8.29 19.12 3.52
CA PHE A 56 -8.82 17.95 2.85
C PHE A 56 -7.66 17.16 2.24
N VAL A 57 -7.52 15.91 2.60
CA VAL A 57 -6.48 15.02 2.08
C VAL A 57 -7.12 13.94 1.22
N THR A 58 -6.61 13.75 0.03
CA THR A 58 -7.13 12.75 -0.91
C THR A 58 -6.04 12.25 -1.86
N ASN A 59 -6.37 11.30 -2.73
CA ASN A 59 -5.49 10.90 -3.82
C ASN A 59 -5.49 11.96 -4.95
N PRO A 60 -4.53 11.91 -5.87
CA PRO A 60 -4.38 12.89 -6.95
C PRO A 60 -5.60 13.02 -7.87
N GLU A 61 -6.28 11.91 -8.15
CA GLU A 61 -7.48 11.94 -8.99
C GLU A 61 -8.61 12.77 -8.36
N ALA A 62 -8.84 12.58 -7.07
CA ALA A 62 -9.95 13.22 -6.36
C ALA A 62 -9.67 14.67 -5.97
N VAL A 63 -8.41 15.12 -5.94
CA VAL A 63 -8.08 16.51 -5.53
C VAL A 63 -8.68 17.55 -6.49
N VAL A 64 -8.66 17.29 -7.78
CA VAL A 64 -9.26 18.17 -8.79
C VAL A 64 -10.78 18.14 -8.69
N HIS A 65 -11.36 16.97 -8.40
CA HIS A 65 -12.79 16.83 -8.18
C HIS A 65 -13.27 17.66 -6.99
N LEU A 66 -12.60 17.59 -5.84
CA LEU A 66 -12.93 18.40 -4.66
C LEU A 66 -12.83 19.91 -4.95
N ASN A 67 -11.84 20.32 -5.72
CA ASN A 67 -11.72 21.73 -6.14
C ASN A 67 -12.92 22.18 -6.99
N ARG A 68 -13.39 21.35 -7.93
CA ARG A 68 -14.58 21.63 -8.74
C ARG A 68 -15.87 21.69 -7.90
N LEU A 69 -15.91 20.99 -6.79
CA LEU A 69 -17.03 21.06 -5.82
C LEU A 69 -16.96 22.29 -4.91
N GLY A 70 -15.91 23.11 -5.01
CA GLY A 70 -15.79 24.38 -4.28
C GLY A 70 -14.81 24.37 -3.10
N ILE A 71 -14.05 23.30 -2.87
CA ILE A 71 -12.96 23.33 -1.89
C ILE A 71 -11.78 24.11 -2.47
N PRO A 72 -11.30 25.17 -1.81
CA PRO A 72 -10.24 26.02 -2.37
C PRO A 72 -8.87 25.30 -2.33
N PRO A 73 -7.96 25.58 -3.27
CA PRO A 73 -6.65 24.90 -3.37
C PRO A 73 -5.82 24.95 -2.09
N ASN A 74 -5.88 26.04 -1.34
CA ASN A 74 -5.13 26.20 -0.10
C ASN A 74 -5.65 25.31 1.06
N LYS A 75 -6.78 24.65 0.90
CA LYS A 75 -7.30 23.61 1.80
C LYS A 75 -7.17 22.19 1.25
N LEU A 76 -6.56 22.02 0.10
CA LEU A 76 -6.38 20.71 -0.53
C LEU A 76 -4.97 20.19 -0.32
N ALA A 77 -4.88 18.92 0.01
CA ALA A 77 -3.64 18.17 0.04
C ALA A 77 -3.83 16.84 -0.70
N THR A 78 -2.77 16.37 -1.34
CA THR A 78 -2.80 15.06 -1.97
C THR A 78 -1.54 14.26 -1.66
N VAL A 79 -1.68 12.94 -1.67
CA VAL A 79 -0.57 12.00 -1.55
C VAL A 79 -0.63 11.05 -2.75
N ALA A 80 0.42 11.04 -3.57
CA ALA A 80 0.53 10.10 -4.67
C ALA A 80 1.08 8.76 -4.17
N HIS A 81 0.41 7.70 -4.57
CA HIS A 81 0.70 6.33 -4.14
C HIS A 81 1.49 5.54 -5.18
N GLY A 82 1.47 5.96 -6.44
CA GLY A 82 2.21 5.34 -7.53
C GLY A 82 2.69 6.39 -8.54
N GLN A 83 3.59 6.00 -9.42
CA GLN A 83 4.11 6.93 -10.43
C GLN A 83 3.00 7.47 -11.34
N TRP A 84 2.00 6.66 -11.65
CA TRP A 84 0.89 7.06 -12.52
C TRP A 84 -0.12 7.98 -11.82
N ASP A 85 -0.23 7.89 -10.50
CA ASP A 85 -1.07 8.80 -9.73
C ASP A 85 -0.67 10.26 -9.93
N MET A 86 0.62 10.50 -10.13
CA MET A 86 1.14 11.85 -10.36
C MET A 86 0.58 12.52 -11.61
N LEU A 87 0.12 11.74 -12.59
CA LEU A 87 -0.52 12.25 -13.80
C LEU A 87 -2.02 12.57 -13.59
N LEU A 88 -2.64 12.07 -12.54
CA LEU A 88 -4.09 12.17 -12.34
C LEU A 88 -4.56 13.55 -11.85
N ALA A 89 -3.69 14.32 -11.19
CA ALA A 89 -4.02 15.68 -10.74
C ALA A 89 -3.86 16.72 -11.89
N ARG A 90 -4.51 16.47 -13.02
CA ARG A 90 -4.51 17.37 -14.17
C ARG A 90 -5.79 18.17 -14.24
N ARG A 91 -5.65 19.47 -14.52
CA ARG A 91 -6.76 20.37 -14.85
C ARG A 91 -7.03 20.37 -16.35
N ASP A 92 -8.03 21.16 -16.73
CA ASP A 92 -8.30 21.51 -18.12
C ASP A 92 -7.01 22.00 -18.81
N ASN A 93 -6.79 21.59 -20.04
CA ASN A 93 -5.57 21.81 -20.82
C ASN A 93 -4.31 21.06 -20.31
N GLY A 94 -4.46 20.07 -19.45
CA GLY A 94 -3.37 19.20 -18.99
C GLY A 94 -2.45 19.82 -17.92
N ASN A 95 -2.77 21.01 -17.38
CA ASN A 95 -1.99 21.63 -16.32
C ASN A 95 -2.01 20.77 -15.05
N ILE A 96 -0.84 20.60 -14.42
CA ILE A 96 -0.70 19.82 -13.20
C ILE A 96 -1.05 20.66 -11.98
N PHE A 97 -1.99 20.19 -11.16
CA PHE A 97 -2.56 20.94 -10.05
C PHE A 97 -1.69 20.94 -8.78
N TYR A 98 -0.60 20.18 -8.75
CA TYR A 98 0.25 20.03 -7.56
C TYR A 98 0.87 21.34 -7.05
N ASN A 99 1.15 22.29 -7.93
CA ASN A 99 1.77 23.56 -7.55
C ASN A 99 0.79 24.54 -6.85
N GLU A 100 -0.50 24.30 -6.97
CA GLU A 100 -1.54 25.21 -6.48
C GLU A 100 -2.17 24.76 -5.16
N ILE A 101 -2.14 23.49 -4.85
CA ILE A 101 -2.70 22.93 -3.62
C ILE A 101 -1.80 23.22 -2.41
N SER A 102 -2.39 23.14 -1.21
CA SER A 102 -1.67 23.41 0.04
C SER A 102 -0.47 22.47 0.23
N LYS A 103 -0.67 21.15 0.05
CA LYS A 103 0.35 20.15 0.32
C LYS A 103 0.36 19.04 -0.72
N PHE A 104 1.57 18.59 -1.06
CA PHE A 104 1.78 17.47 -1.95
C PHE A 104 2.76 16.47 -1.33
N GLY A 105 2.31 15.24 -1.11
CA GLY A 105 3.09 14.14 -0.57
C GLY A 105 3.19 12.97 -1.55
N VAL A 106 4.19 12.14 -1.32
CA VAL A 106 4.39 10.84 -1.96
C VAL A 106 4.74 9.80 -0.91
N VAL A 107 4.46 8.53 -1.18
CA VAL A 107 4.62 7.48 -0.16
C VAL A 107 6.04 6.94 -0.06
N SER A 108 6.95 7.27 -0.98
CA SER A 108 8.32 6.74 -0.99
C SER A 108 9.33 7.73 -1.58
N ASN A 109 10.62 7.52 -1.28
CA ASN A 109 11.70 8.29 -1.89
C ASN A 109 11.81 8.05 -3.40
N VAL A 110 11.55 6.83 -3.87
CA VAL A 110 11.52 6.51 -5.30
C VAL A 110 10.50 7.37 -6.04
N LEU A 111 9.29 7.54 -5.47
CA LEU A 111 8.28 8.41 -6.06
C LEU A 111 8.66 9.89 -5.99
N LYS A 112 9.34 10.31 -4.93
CA LYS A 112 9.85 11.68 -4.81
C LYS A 112 10.84 12.02 -5.93
N GLU A 113 11.78 11.13 -6.19
CA GLU A 113 12.77 11.29 -7.26
C GLU A 113 12.12 11.34 -8.65
N LYS A 114 11.08 10.54 -8.86
CA LYS A 114 10.34 10.49 -10.13
C LYS A 114 9.40 11.67 -10.38
N ALA A 115 9.07 12.47 -9.38
CA ALA A 115 8.08 13.54 -9.53
C ALA A 115 8.41 14.51 -10.70
N SER A 116 9.68 14.86 -10.88
CA SER A 116 10.12 15.74 -11.97
C SER A 116 9.94 15.13 -13.36
N GLU A 117 10.04 13.80 -13.50
CA GLU A 117 9.83 13.10 -14.78
C GLU A 117 8.38 13.24 -15.27
N PHE A 118 7.44 13.46 -14.34
CA PHE A 118 6.03 13.72 -14.64
C PHE A 118 5.69 15.20 -14.82
N GLY A 119 6.71 16.07 -14.89
CA GLY A 119 6.51 17.50 -15.06
C GLY A 119 6.02 18.21 -13.80
N ILE A 120 6.24 17.63 -12.63
CA ILE A 120 5.90 18.24 -11.34
C ILE A 120 7.12 19.01 -10.84
N GLU A 121 7.00 20.33 -10.79
CA GLU A 121 8.10 21.23 -10.35
C GLU A 121 8.24 21.25 -8.83
N ARG A 122 7.12 21.04 -8.10
CA ARG A 122 7.09 21.03 -6.65
C ARG A 122 7.71 19.74 -6.11
N VAL A 123 8.71 19.87 -5.25
CA VAL A 123 9.28 18.73 -4.52
C VAL A 123 8.27 18.21 -3.49
N PRO A 124 7.83 16.95 -3.58
CA PRO A 124 6.87 16.41 -2.63
C PRO A 124 7.50 16.06 -1.28
N ASP A 125 6.66 16.09 -0.24
CA ASP A 125 7.00 15.51 1.06
C ASP A 125 6.91 13.98 1.00
N VAL A 126 7.82 13.28 1.69
CA VAL A 126 7.72 11.81 1.81
C VAL A 126 6.91 11.48 3.07
N VAL A 127 5.75 10.86 2.86
CA VAL A 127 4.79 10.46 3.90
C VAL A 127 4.50 8.96 3.80
N PRO A 128 5.39 8.12 4.30
CA PRO A 128 5.27 6.67 4.20
C PRO A 128 4.03 6.16 4.94
N PHE A 129 3.50 5.01 4.49
CA PHE A 129 2.47 4.31 5.24
C PHE A 129 3.09 3.43 6.31
N GLY A 130 2.30 3.23 7.36
CA GLY A 130 2.56 2.21 8.35
C GLY A 130 1.44 1.18 8.41
N ILE A 131 1.64 0.16 9.20
CA ILE A 131 0.62 -0.81 9.59
C ILE A 131 0.47 -0.82 11.11
N HIS A 132 -0.67 -1.25 11.60
CA HIS A 132 -0.81 -1.59 13.01
C HIS A 132 -0.21 -2.97 13.26
N PHE A 133 1.05 -3.04 13.63
CA PHE A 133 1.76 -4.29 13.82
C PHE A 133 0.98 -5.28 14.69
N ASP A 134 0.50 -4.85 15.85
CA ASP A 134 -0.20 -5.73 16.81
C ASP A 134 -1.51 -6.29 16.26
N LEU A 135 -2.19 -5.60 15.34
CA LEU A 135 -3.41 -6.09 14.71
C LEU A 135 -3.13 -7.33 13.85
N PHE A 136 -2.00 -7.33 13.17
CA PHE A 136 -1.59 -8.42 12.28
C PHE A 136 -0.77 -9.50 12.99
N TYR A 137 -0.10 -9.18 14.10
CA TYR A 137 0.81 -10.08 14.77
C TYR A 137 0.21 -11.47 15.02
N ARG A 138 0.91 -12.50 14.54
CA ARG A 138 0.62 -13.92 14.77
C ARG A 138 1.94 -14.67 14.90
N LYS A 139 1.92 -15.78 15.65
CA LYS A 139 3.05 -16.70 15.66
C LYS A 139 3.24 -17.30 14.25
N PRO A 140 4.47 -17.41 13.72
CA PRO A 140 4.74 -18.18 12.52
C PRO A 140 4.16 -19.60 12.61
N SER A 141 3.74 -20.16 11.47
CA SER A 141 3.39 -21.58 11.38
C SER A 141 4.67 -22.43 11.36
N ASP A 142 4.53 -23.69 11.77
CA ASP A 142 5.69 -24.60 11.85
C ASP A 142 6.11 -25.14 10.47
N ASN A 143 5.22 -25.08 9.48
CA ASN A 143 5.44 -25.64 8.13
C ASN A 143 4.85 -24.76 7.04
N LEU A 144 5.45 -24.82 5.85
CA LEU A 144 4.99 -24.14 4.65
C LEU A 144 4.10 -25.05 3.82
N THR A 145 2.79 -24.82 3.83
CA THR A 145 1.81 -25.61 3.07
C THR A 145 0.76 -24.78 2.36
N ARG A 146 0.53 -23.53 2.78
CA ARG A 146 -0.53 -22.65 2.28
C ARG A 146 0.04 -21.34 1.82
N ILE A 147 -0.08 -21.07 0.55
CA ILE A 147 0.43 -19.86 -0.07
C ILE A 147 -0.73 -18.91 -0.33
N GLY A 148 -0.61 -17.69 0.21
CA GLY A 148 -1.48 -16.59 -0.11
C GLY A 148 -0.95 -15.77 -1.30
N TYR A 149 -1.85 -15.12 -2.01
CA TYR A 149 -1.52 -14.17 -3.05
C TYR A 149 -1.85 -12.74 -2.59
N GLY A 150 -0.90 -11.83 -2.72
CA GLY A 150 -0.99 -10.47 -2.18
C GLY A 150 -1.61 -9.43 -3.13
N GLY A 151 -2.45 -9.81 -4.07
CA GLY A 151 -3.01 -8.88 -5.05
C GLY A 151 -4.48 -9.10 -5.38
N ALA A 152 -5.11 -8.09 -5.99
CA ALA A 152 -6.41 -8.26 -6.63
C ALA A 152 -6.26 -9.15 -7.87
N LYS A 153 -7.30 -9.97 -8.18
CA LYS A 153 -7.21 -11.03 -9.19
C LYS A 153 -6.83 -10.53 -10.59
N GLU A 154 -7.30 -9.39 -11.00
CA GLU A 154 -7.09 -8.87 -12.35
C GLU A 154 -6.99 -7.35 -12.27
N THR A 155 -5.79 -6.83 -12.19
CA THR A 155 -5.58 -5.39 -12.23
C THR A 155 -4.65 -5.04 -13.38
N LYS A 156 -5.21 -4.38 -14.37
CA LYS A 156 -4.46 -3.82 -15.48
C LYS A 156 -4.15 -2.36 -15.20
N ASN A 157 -2.98 -1.92 -15.62
CA ASN A 157 -2.63 -0.51 -15.57
C ASN A 157 -3.20 0.24 -16.77
N PHE A 158 -2.89 1.53 -16.84
CA PHE A 158 -3.32 2.41 -17.94
C PHE A 158 -2.90 1.93 -19.35
N PHE A 159 -1.88 1.06 -19.45
CA PHE A 159 -1.39 0.49 -20.70
C PHE A 159 -1.91 -0.93 -20.97
N ASP A 160 -2.98 -1.34 -20.30
CA ASP A 160 -3.57 -2.69 -20.42
C ASP A 160 -2.61 -3.83 -19.96
N LEU A 161 -1.53 -3.51 -19.24
CA LEU A 161 -0.62 -4.49 -18.68
C LEU A 161 -1.19 -5.05 -17.39
N GLU A 162 -1.15 -6.37 -17.23
CA GLU A 162 -1.51 -7.01 -15.97
C GLU A 162 -0.44 -6.74 -14.91
N ILE A 163 -0.78 -5.87 -13.95
CA ILE A 163 0.18 -5.44 -12.93
C ILE A 163 0.42 -6.53 -11.89
N LYS A 164 -0.61 -7.25 -11.49
CA LYS A 164 -0.56 -8.12 -10.31
C LYS A 164 -0.08 -9.54 -10.60
N ARG A 165 -0.30 -10.05 -11.79
CA ARG A 165 0.17 -11.37 -12.31
C ARG A 165 -0.11 -12.56 -11.39
N GLY A 166 -1.29 -12.59 -10.76
CA GLY A 166 -1.72 -13.69 -9.87
C GLY A 166 -1.73 -15.06 -10.55
N HIS A 167 -1.93 -15.09 -11.87
CA HIS A 167 -1.87 -16.32 -12.67
C HIS A 167 -0.51 -17.03 -12.58
N LEU A 168 0.61 -16.28 -12.48
CA LEU A 168 1.94 -16.87 -12.34
C LEU A 168 2.10 -17.59 -10.99
N VAL A 169 1.59 -16.98 -9.93
CA VAL A 169 1.61 -17.60 -8.60
C VAL A 169 0.80 -18.90 -8.62
N LYS A 170 -0.41 -18.85 -9.19
CA LYS A 170 -1.27 -20.03 -9.31
C LYS A 170 -0.60 -21.16 -10.09
N GLN A 171 -0.13 -20.87 -11.29
CA GLN A 171 0.52 -21.85 -12.17
C GLN A 171 1.78 -22.46 -11.54
N THR A 172 2.51 -21.69 -10.72
CA THR A 172 3.70 -22.17 -10.02
C THR A 172 3.33 -23.06 -8.85
N VAL A 173 2.41 -22.60 -7.99
CA VAL A 173 2.00 -23.34 -6.78
C VAL A 173 1.34 -24.68 -7.14
N GLU A 174 0.51 -24.72 -8.18
CA GLU A 174 -0.17 -25.95 -8.66
C GLU A 174 0.81 -27.07 -9.06
N LYS A 175 2.07 -26.75 -9.36
CA LYS A 175 3.10 -27.72 -9.72
C LYS A 175 3.89 -28.28 -8.54
N ILE A 176 3.73 -27.71 -7.34
CA ILE A 176 4.51 -28.10 -6.15
C ILE A 176 3.64 -29.01 -5.25
N PRO A 177 3.98 -30.30 -5.14
CA PRO A 177 3.23 -31.22 -4.29
C PRO A 177 3.21 -30.78 -2.82
N GLY A 178 2.03 -30.88 -2.20
CA GLY A 178 1.87 -30.56 -0.77
C GLY A 178 1.73 -29.07 -0.44
N ILE A 179 1.77 -28.19 -1.46
CA ILE A 179 1.47 -26.76 -1.30
C ILE A 179 0.11 -26.45 -1.95
N ASN A 180 -0.67 -25.62 -1.28
CA ASN A 180 -1.98 -25.18 -1.74
C ASN A 180 -2.04 -23.66 -1.84
N LEU A 181 -2.65 -23.16 -2.92
CA LEU A 181 -2.96 -21.73 -3.04
C LEU A 181 -4.23 -21.41 -2.26
N VAL A 182 -4.16 -20.43 -1.39
CA VAL A 182 -5.30 -19.84 -0.68
C VAL A 182 -5.63 -18.51 -1.35
N GLU A 183 -6.65 -18.52 -2.18
CA GLU A 183 -7.13 -17.28 -2.79
C GLU A 183 -7.92 -16.47 -1.76
N HIS A 184 -7.57 -15.21 -1.56
CA HIS A 184 -8.49 -14.33 -0.86
C HIS A 184 -9.58 -13.87 -1.85
N GLY A 185 -10.84 -13.92 -1.41
CA GLY A 185 -11.92 -13.23 -2.12
C GLY A 185 -11.75 -11.70 -1.99
N PHE A 186 -12.74 -10.95 -2.46
CA PHE A 186 -12.81 -9.50 -2.19
C PHE A 186 -13.12 -9.30 -0.70
N TYR A 187 -12.10 -9.35 0.15
CA TYR A 187 -12.27 -9.08 1.57
C TYR A 187 -12.14 -7.58 1.82
N ASN A 188 -13.01 -7.09 2.67
CA ASN A 188 -12.79 -5.82 3.33
C ASN A 188 -11.45 -5.89 4.09
N TRP A 189 -10.69 -4.82 4.12
CA TRP A 189 -9.40 -4.74 4.81
C TRP A 189 -9.49 -5.23 6.27
N MET A 190 -10.65 -5.08 6.94
CA MET A 190 -10.88 -5.60 8.31
C MET A 190 -10.78 -7.13 8.41
N CYS A 191 -10.91 -7.85 7.31
CA CYS A 191 -10.77 -9.31 7.27
C CYS A 191 -9.32 -9.75 6.99
N MET A 192 -8.43 -8.85 6.61
CA MET A 192 -7.05 -9.19 6.24
C MET A 192 -6.26 -9.87 7.36
N PRO A 193 -6.39 -9.49 8.65
CA PRO A 193 -5.75 -10.23 9.73
C PRO A 193 -6.15 -11.71 9.80
N ALA A 194 -7.42 -12.04 9.50
CA ALA A 194 -7.90 -13.43 9.44
C ALA A 194 -7.34 -14.15 8.20
N TYR A 195 -7.27 -13.46 7.06
CA TYR A 195 -6.66 -14.01 5.86
C TYR A 195 -5.19 -14.38 6.08
N TYR A 196 -4.37 -13.46 6.61
CA TYR A 196 -2.96 -13.77 6.90
C TYR A 196 -2.79 -14.87 7.95
N ASN A 197 -3.76 -15.06 8.83
CA ASN A 197 -3.76 -16.20 9.75
C ASN A 197 -4.05 -17.54 9.04
N SER A 198 -4.66 -17.53 7.87
CA SER A 198 -5.01 -18.75 7.11
C SER A 198 -3.91 -19.22 6.15
N VAL A 199 -2.84 -18.45 5.98
CA VAL A 199 -1.72 -18.74 5.07
C VAL A 199 -0.41 -18.86 5.82
N ASP A 200 0.60 -19.47 5.20
CA ASP A 200 1.93 -19.65 5.74
C ASP A 200 2.96 -18.74 5.03
N ALA A 201 2.69 -18.41 3.77
CA ALA A 201 3.46 -17.44 3.01
C ALA A 201 2.54 -16.56 2.15
N VAL A 202 3.05 -15.39 1.76
CA VAL A 202 2.37 -14.49 0.81
C VAL A 202 3.32 -14.17 -0.33
N VAL A 203 2.84 -14.33 -1.55
CA VAL A 203 3.56 -13.98 -2.77
C VAL A 203 3.00 -12.70 -3.36
N VAL A 204 3.86 -11.72 -3.62
CA VAL A 204 3.56 -10.49 -4.35
C VAL A 204 4.30 -10.56 -5.69
N SER A 205 3.56 -10.82 -6.77
CA SER A 205 4.08 -10.99 -8.13
C SER A 205 3.96 -9.74 -9.00
N SER A 206 3.65 -8.62 -8.38
CA SER A 206 3.37 -7.36 -9.08
C SER A 206 4.58 -6.84 -9.84
N ILE A 207 4.35 -6.18 -10.98
CA ILE A 207 5.39 -5.39 -11.68
C ILE A 207 5.46 -3.95 -11.19
N GLU A 208 4.42 -3.51 -10.49
CA GLU A 208 4.33 -2.18 -9.89
C GLU A 208 3.46 -2.20 -8.63
N GLU A 209 3.91 -1.55 -7.60
CA GLU A 209 3.20 -1.30 -6.34
C GLU A 209 3.53 0.10 -5.83
N SER A 210 2.61 0.67 -5.06
CA SER A 210 2.86 1.92 -4.32
C SER A 210 3.69 1.66 -3.06
N ALA A 211 3.04 1.05 -2.08
CA ALA A 211 3.65 0.66 -0.80
C ALA A 211 3.82 -0.86 -0.67
N GLY A 212 2.95 -1.64 -1.32
CA GLY A 212 2.96 -3.10 -1.18
C GLY A 212 2.41 -3.54 0.18
N LEU A 213 1.29 -2.98 0.63
CA LEU A 213 0.65 -3.33 1.92
C LEU A 213 0.58 -4.83 2.19
N PRO A 214 0.24 -5.71 1.21
CA PRO A 214 0.21 -7.15 1.46
C PRO A 214 1.53 -7.72 1.98
N SER A 215 2.68 -7.23 1.50
CA SER A 215 3.98 -7.68 2.00
C SER A 215 4.23 -7.20 3.44
N MET A 216 3.85 -5.96 3.76
CA MET A 216 4.01 -5.39 5.10
C MET A 216 3.12 -6.09 6.13
N GLU A 217 1.85 -6.30 5.80
CA GLU A 217 0.85 -6.96 6.64
C GLU A 217 1.18 -8.44 6.87
N ALA A 218 1.59 -9.16 5.81
CA ALA A 218 2.04 -10.55 5.90
C ALA A 218 3.31 -10.68 6.75
N ALA A 219 4.25 -9.76 6.61
CA ALA A 219 5.46 -9.71 7.42
C ALA A 219 5.12 -9.54 8.91
N ALA A 220 4.25 -8.61 9.26
CA ALA A 220 3.78 -8.45 10.65
C ALA A 220 3.04 -9.68 11.17
N ALA A 221 2.32 -10.38 10.29
CA ALA A 221 1.66 -11.64 10.64
C ALA A 221 2.62 -12.84 10.79
N GLY A 222 3.93 -12.64 10.66
CA GLY A 222 4.92 -13.72 10.74
C GLY A 222 4.81 -14.71 9.59
N ARG A 223 4.46 -14.24 8.40
CA ARG A 223 4.35 -15.07 7.19
C ARG A 223 5.61 -14.89 6.36
N LEU A 224 6.03 -15.96 5.67
CA LEU A 224 7.08 -15.85 4.68
C LEU A 224 6.60 -14.90 3.57
N VAL A 225 7.35 -13.84 3.30
CA VAL A 225 7.06 -12.88 2.22
C VAL A 225 8.01 -13.16 1.05
N LEU A 226 7.43 -13.44 -0.11
CA LEU A 226 8.16 -13.55 -1.38
C LEU A 226 7.61 -12.47 -2.33
N SER A 227 8.43 -11.52 -2.71
CA SER A 227 7.97 -10.36 -3.49
C SER A 227 8.94 -9.99 -4.59
N THR A 228 8.41 -9.58 -5.72
CA THR A 228 9.16 -8.79 -6.70
C THR A 228 9.64 -7.48 -6.05
N PRO A 229 10.70 -6.83 -6.56
CA PRO A 229 11.24 -5.59 -5.99
C PRO A 229 10.35 -4.38 -6.31
N VAL A 230 9.18 -4.29 -5.66
CA VAL A 230 8.19 -3.25 -5.87
C VAL A 230 7.77 -2.57 -4.56
N GLY A 231 7.31 -1.32 -4.63
CA GLY A 231 6.86 -0.54 -3.47
C GLY A 231 7.95 -0.39 -2.41
N TYR A 232 7.55 -0.38 -1.14
CA TYR A 232 8.53 -0.36 -0.02
C TYR A 232 9.45 -1.57 0.01
N PHE A 233 9.03 -2.68 -0.57
CA PHE A 233 9.84 -3.88 -0.64
C PHE A 233 11.06 -3.67 -1.53
N ALA A 234 10.98 -2.84 -2.58
CA ALA A 234 12.13 -2.45 -3.38
C ALA A 234 13.19 -1.68 -2.56
N GLU A 235 12.73 -0.83 -1.64
CA GLU A 235 13.61 -0.01 -0.81
C GLU A 235 14.20 -0.80 0.39
N ASN A 236 13.41 -1.66 1.01
CA ASN A 236 13.71 -2.28 2.30
C ASN A 236 13.80 -3.81 2.28
N GLY A 237 13.31 -4.49 1.23
CA GLY A 237 13.27 -5.94 1.14
C GLY A 237 14.64 -6.62 1.29
N PRO A 238 15.71 -6.12 0.63
CA PRO A 238 17.06 -6.66 0.80
C PRO A 238 17.55 -6.65 2.24
N ALA A 239 17.05 -5.72 3.06
CA ALA A 239 17.47 -5.58 4.46
C ALA A 239 16.80 -6.58 5.43
N GLY A 240 15.85 -7.42 4.98
CA GLY A 240 15.26 -8.45 5.82
C GLY A 240 13.75 -8.61 5.75
N GLY A 241 13.05 -7.75 4.99
CA GLY A 241 11.57 -7.76 4.90
C GLY A 241 10.97 -8.93 4.13
N GLY A 242 11.77 -9.83 3.56
CA GLY A 242 11.30 -11.00 2.82
C GLY A 242 12.33 -11.60 1.88
N ILE A 243 11.85 -12.35 0.90
CA ILE A 243 12.62 -12.94 -0.19
C ILE A 243 12.35 -12.11 -1.45
N ILE A 244 13.41 -11.63 -2.10
CA ILE A 244 13.28 -10.92 -3.37
C ILE A 244 13.21 -11.93 -4.50
N LEU A 245 12.13 -11.88 -5.26
CA LEU A 245 11.98 -12.60 -6.51
C LEU A 245 12.40 -11.70 -7.68
N PRO A 246 12.91 -12.25 -8.77
CA PRO A 246 13.10 -11.50 -10.02
C PRO A 246 11.83 -10.81 -10.45
N LEU A 247 11.92 -9.62 -11.05
CA LEU A 247 10.74 -8.95 -11.59
C LEU A 247 10.04 -9.81 -12.65
N GLY A 248 10.83 -10.60 -13.42
CA GLY A 248 10.28 -11.51 -14.42
C GLY A 248 9.39 -10.77 -15.43
N HIS A 249 9.90 -9.70 -16.03
CA HIS A 249 9.22 -8.95 -17.07
C HIS A 249 10.26 -8.41 -18.07
N PRO A 250 10.16 -8.73 -19.36
CA PRO A 250 9.07 -9.49 -20.01
C PRO A 250 9.17 -11.03 -19.89
N ASP A 251 10.27 -11.61 -19.39
CA ASP A 251 10.41 -13.06 -19.23
C ASP A 251 9.93 -13.55 -17.85
N GLU A 252 8.72 -14.12 -17.84
CA GLU A 252 8.07 -14.62 -16.62
C GLU A 252 8.67 -15.94 -16.09
N SER A 253 9.48 -16.64 -16.89
CA SER A 253 10.05 -17.93 -16.52
C SER A 253 11.04 -17.82 -15.36
N GLU A 254 11.80 -16.73 -15.32
CA GLU A 254 12.77 -16.45 -14.25
C GLU A 254 12.05 -16.26 -12.89
N PHE A 255 10.92 -15.52 -12.89
CA PHE A 255 10.10 -15.37 -11.69
C PHE A 255 9.54 -16.72 -11.21
N CYS A 256 8.96 -17.52 -12.13
CA CYS A 256 8.38 -18.82 -11.79
C CYS A 256 9.43 -19.80 -11.27
N SER A 257 10.66 -19.81 -11.83
CA SER A 257 11.75 -20.65 -11.37
C SER A 257 12.18 -20.27 -9.95
N ALA A 258 12.47 -19.00 -9.70
CA ALA A 258 12.89 -18.50 -8.40
C ALA A 258 11.82 -18.70 -7.31
N LEU A 259 10.53 -18.52 -7.66
CA LEU A 259 9.41 -18.80 -6.76
C LEU A 259 9.36 -20.29 -6.42
N THR A 260 9.47 -21.18 -7.42
CA THR A 260 9.48 -22.64 -7.20
C THR A 260 10.63 -23.05 -6.28
N GLU A 261 11.85 -22.62 -6.58
CA GLU A 261 13.04 -22.93 -5.79
C GLU A 261 12.90 -22.49 -4.34
N SER A 262 12.42 -21.27 -4.13
CA SER A 262 12.20 -20.73 -2.78
C SER A 262 11.14 -21.51 -2.00
N LEU A 263 9.99 -21.81 -2.63
CA LEU A 263 8.92 -22.55 -1.97
C LEU A 263 9.33 -23.97 -1.62
N VAL A 264 9.99 -24.68 -2.54
CA VAL A 264 10.50 -26.04 -2.30
C VAL A 264 11.55 -26.05 -1.19
N PHE A 265 12.48 -25.10 -1.20
CA PHE A 265 13.49 -24.99 -0.16
C PHE A 265 12.87 -24.85 1.23
N TYR A 266 11.96 -23.89 1.42
CA TYR A 266 11.34 -23.66 2.73
C TYR A 266 10.31 -24.73 3.12
N GLN A 267 9.67 -25.40 2.18
CA GLN A 267 8.83 -26.57 2.45
C GLN A 267 9.66 -27.75 3.02
N GLN A 268 10.87 -27.96 2.51
CA GLN A 268 11.76 -29.04 2.92
C GLN A 268 12.59 -28.70 4.17
N ASN A 269 12.71 -27.44 4.56
CA ASN A 269 13.56 -26.96 5.63
C ASN A 269 12.74 -26.12 6.65
N SER A 270 11.94 -26.82 7.48
CA SER A 270 11.01 -26.16 8.42
C SER A 270 11.72 -25.21 9.40
N ASP A 271 12.89 -25.57 9.93
CA ASP A 271 13.63 -24.69 10.84
C ASP A 271 14.06 -23.38 10.14
N ALA A 272 14.57 -23.48 8.93
CA ALA A 272 14.93 -22.30 8.14
C ALA A 272 13.70 -21.44 7.79
N TYR A 273 12.58 -22.09 7.51
CA TYR A 273 11.30 -21.40 7.27
C TYR A 273 10.85 -20.62 8.52
N VAL A 274 10.78 -21.26 9.67
CA VAL A 274 10.36 -20.61 10.91
C VAL A 274 11.28 -19.45 11.27
N GLN A 275 12.59 -19.67 11.20
CA GLN A 275 13.58 -18.61 11.48
C GLN A 275 13.40 -17.43 10.53
N LYS A 276 13.24 -17.68 9.22
CA LYS A 276 13.02 -16.59 8.25
C LYS A 276 11.72 -15.81 8.51
N CYS A 277 10.64 -16.49 8.91
CA CYS A 277 9.41 -15.83 9.31
C CYS A 277 9.58 -14.92 10.54
N LEU A 278 10.37 -15.37 11.55
CA LEU A 278 10.68 -14.56 12.73
C LEU A 278 11.51 -13.32 12.36
N ASP A 279 12.53 -13.48 11.52
CA ASP A 279 13.37 -12.38 11.06
C ASP A 279 12.55 -11.32 10.29
N ILE A 280 11.67 -11.79 9.40
CA ILE A 280 10.74 -10.93 8.64
C ILE A 280 9.78 -10.19 9.57
N GLN A 281 9.26 -10.87 10.59
CA GLN A 281 8.33 -10.29 11.55
C GLN A 281 9.00 -9.22 12.42
N GLU A 282 10.23 -9.45 12.88
CA GLU A 282 11.00 -8.47 13.63
C GLU A 282 11.33 -7.25 12.76
N PHE A 283 11.76 -7.48 11.52
CA PHE A 283 11.96 -6.40 10.56
C PHE A 283 10.68 -5.55 10.37
N ALA A 284 9.51 -6.19 10.28
CA ALA A 284 8.25 -5.47 10.15
C ALA A 284 7.92 -4.62 11.37
N ARG A 285 8.20 -5.12 12.57
CA ARG A 285 8.02 -4.37 13.83
C ARG A 285 8.89 -3.12 13.87
N GLU A 286 10.12 -3.24 13.41
CA GLU A 286 11.10 -2.14 13.44
C GLU A 286 10.88 -1.10 12.36
N ASN A 287 10.32 -1.50 11.20
CA ASN A 287 10.30 -0.65 10.00
C ASN A 287 8.91 -0.31 9.48
N TYR A 288 7.88 -1.12 9.75
CA TYR A 288 6.55 -0.94 9.15
C TYR A 288 5.48 -0.46 10.12
N ASP A 289 5.72 -0.49 11.43
CA ASP A 289 4.74 -0.01 12.41
C ASP A 289 4.49 1.50 12.28
N TRP A 290 3.23 1.92 12.48
CA TRP A 290 2.84 3.33 12.40
C TRP A 290 3.66 4.25 13.28
N SER A 291 4.15 3.77 14.41
CA SER A 291 5.01 4.58 15.30
C SER A 291 6.28 5.09 14.64
N LYS A 292 6.72 4.44 13.54
CA LYS A 292 7.90 4.84 12.77
C LYS A 292 7.58 5.92 11.72
N HIS A 293 6.34 6.02 11.30
CA HIS A 293 5.94 6.86 10.16
C HIS A 293 5.08 8.05 10.54
N ILE A 294 4.42 8.00 11.70
CA ILE A 294 3.44 9.03 12.10
C ILE A 294 4.02 10.45 12.16
N ALA A 295 5.29 10.61 12.52
CA ALA A 295 5.93 11.91 12.59
C ALA A 295 5.95 12.63 11.22
N SER A 296 6.20 11.90 10.13
CA SER A 296 6.16 12.46 8.77
C SER A 296 4.77 12.99 8.43
N TRP A 297 3.73 12.25 8.80
CA TRP A 297 2.36 12.67 8.59
C TRP A 297 1.95 13.86 9.45
N VAL A 298 2.37 13.90 10.72
CA VAL A 298 2.13 15.05 11.59
C VAL A 298 2.75 16.30 10.99
N ASN A 299 4.01 16.23 10.54
CA ASN A 299 4.68 17.34 9.88
C ASN A 299 4.01 17.74 8.56
N PHE A 300 3.61 16.76 7.76
CA PHE A 300 2.89 17.00 6.49
C PHE A 300 1.55 17.68 6.73
N LEU A 301 0.81 17.29 7.77
CA LEU A 301 -0.52 17.82 8.05
C LEU A 301 -0.48 19.12 8.88
N SER A 302 0.64 19.46 9.51
CA SER A 302 0.81 20.72 10.25
C SER A 302 0.95 21.92 9.31
#